data_889c7d5aad55ccb98d8d3ff136d51ca8
#
_entry.id   889c7d5aad55ccb98d8d3ff136d51ca8
#
_cell.length_a   1.000
_cell.length_b   1.000
_cell.length_c   1.000
_cell.angle_alpha   90.00
_cell.angle_beta   90.00
_cell.angle_gamma   90.00
#
_symmetry.space_group_name_H-M   'P 1'
#
loop_
_entity.id
_entity.type
_entity.pdbx_description
1 polymer ?
#
loop_
_entity_poly.entity_id
_entity_poly.type
_entity_poly.pdbx_seq_one_letter_code
_entity_poly.pdbx_strand_id
1 'polypeptide(L)'
;MDWLKIKDTLFDRNLTCNLCGRENFNGKPFCNGCYATLKRNDGYICDHCGSPVGYPTEYCDSCRDKNVDFDYARSEFIYTGNVKKLIRDMKFSSKAYLADCLAEEAFEKFLRCGYQADIVVYVPMTKSRERKRGYNQGRLLARRIAYLAGLPLGDGIISKKDGFARQVGLTRAERRRNLEGSFRVDDKQAINGRRVLIVDDVMTTGSTVDVLAATLKKAGAAEVSVLTVAVTARKCGTCAK
;
A
#
# COMPACT_ATOMS: atom_id res chain seq x y z
N MET A 1 4.35 23.65 -12.14
CA MET A 1 3.37 23.07 -13.08
C MET A 1 3.22 21.60 -12.74
N ASP A 2 1.99 21.14 -12.40
CA ASP A 2 1.80 19.76 -11.92
C ASP A 2 1.75 18.80 -13.12
N TRP A 3 2.81 18.01 -13.31
CA TRP A 3 2.96 17.05 -14.41
C TRP A 3 1.82 16.02 -14.46
N LEU A 4 1.27 15.62 -13.30
CA LEU A 4 0.14 14.68 -13.24
C LEU A 4 -1.11 15.30 -13.87
N LYS A 5 -1.35 16.58 -13.60
CA LYS A 5 -2.46 17.34 -14.19
C LYS A 5 -2.36 17.43 -15.72
N ILE A 6 -1.16 17.76 -16.22
CA ILE A 6 -0.88 17.84 -17.65
C ILE A 6 -1.10 16.48 -18.32
N LYS A 7 -0.56 15.42 -17.73
CA LYS A 7 -0.69 14.05 -18.24
C LYS A 7 -2.15 13.59 -18.29
N ASP A 8 -2.96 13.92 -17.27
CA ASP A 8 -4.38 13.54 -17.22
C ASP A 8 -5.25 14.32 -18.21
N THR A 9 -4.81 15.54 -18.59
CA THR A 9 -5.57 16.43 -19.52
C THR A 9 -5.23 16.19 -20.99
N LEU A 10 -3.97 15.85 -21.30
CA LEU A 10 -3.48 15.77 -22.68
C LEU A 10 -3.49 14.35 -23.28
N PHE A 11 -3.59 13.33 -22.46
CA PHE A 11 -3.51 11.94 -22.95
C PHE A 11 -4.74 11.16 -22.51
N ASP A 12 -5.50 10.67 -23.47
CA ASP A 12 -6.56 9.68 -23.21
C ASP A 12 -5.94 8.46 -22.54
N ARG A 13 -6.41 8.17 -21.35
CA ARG A 13 -5.92 7.03 -20.57
C ARG A 13 -6.78 5.80 -20.84
N ASN A 14 -6.13 4.65 -20.72
CA ASN A 14 -6.84 3.37 -20.71
C ASN A 14 -7.49 2.95 -22.03
N LEU A 15 -7.01 3.47 -23.19
CA LEU A 15 -7.45 3.00 -24.51
C LEU A 15 -7.10 1.52 -24.76
N THR A 16 -6.13 0.99 -24.00
CA THR A 16 -5.82 -0.44 -23.96
C THR A 16 -5.86 -0.97 -22.54
N CYS A 17 -6.32 -2.20 -22.39
CA CYS A 17 -6.35 -2.87 -21.08
C CYS A 17 -4.94 -3.15 -20.58
N ASN A 18 -4.58 -2.63 -19.40
CA ASN A 18 -3.24 -2.77 -18.81
C ASN A 18 -2.91 -4.21 -18.35
N LEU A 19 -3.84 -5.15 -18.41
CA LEU A 19 -3.61 -6.56 -18.09
C LEU A 19 -3.49 -7.44 -19.33
N CYS A 20 -4.40 -7.33 -20.32
CA CYS A 20 -4.44 -8.20 -21.50
C CYS A 20 -4.01 -7.52 -22.81
N GLY A 21 -3.81 -6.20 -22.82
CA GLY A 21 -3.37 -5.41 -23.97
C GLY A 21 -4.45 -5.17 -25.05
N ARG A 22 -5.67 -5.72 -24.89
CA ARG A 22 -6.77 -5.49 -25.85
C ARG A 22 -7.31 -4.08 -25.73
N GLU A 23 -7.90 -3.57 -26.80
CA GLU A 23 -8.61 -2.28 -26.79
C GLU A 23 -9.62 -2.21 -25.66
N ASN A 24 -9.73 -1.04 -25.06
CA ASN A 24 -10.52 -0.82 -23.89
C ASN A 24 -11.07 0.62 -23.89
N PHE A 25 -12.36 0.78 -24.11
CA PHE A 25 -13.03 2.07 -24.21
C PHE A 25 -13.96 2.34 -23.02
N ASN A 26 -13.80 1.60 -21.90
CA ASN A 26 -14.63 1.79 -20.71
C ASN A 26 -14.10 2.91 -19.76
N GLY A 27 -13.06 3.62 -20.15
CA GLY A 27 -12.41 4.67 -19.35
C GLY A 27 -11.63 4.16 -18.12
N LYS A 28 -11.63 2.85 -17.86
CA LYS A 28 -10.99 2.23 -16.70
C LYS A 28 -9.65 1.58 -17.06
N PRO A 29 -8.75 1.35 -16.09
CA PRO A 29 -7.44 0.73 -16.36
C PRO A 29 -7.49 -0.67 -16.97
N PHE A 30 -8.56 -1.42 -16.70
CA PHE A 30 -8.72 -2.80 -17.14
C PHE A 30 -10.07 -2.98 -17.84
N CYS A 31 -10.13 -3.85 -18.84
CA CYS A 31 -11.40 -4.21 -19.49
C CYS A 31 -12.26 -5.06 -18.52
N ASN A 32 -13.58 -5.11 -18.77
CA ASN A 32 -14.53 -5.81 -17.89
C ASN A 32 -14.15 -7.28 -17.65
N GLY A 33 -13.70 -8.00 -18.67
CA GLY A 33 -13.24 -9.38 -18.52
C GLY A 33 -12.01 -9.52 -17.62
N CYS A 34 -11.09 -8.54 -17.66
CA CYS A 34 -9.93 -8.53 -16.78
C CYS A 34 -10.31 -8.14 -15.35
N TYR A 35 -11.21 -7.17 -15.17
CA TYR A 35 -11.73 -6.82 -13.84
C TYR A 35 -12.34 -8.02 -13.13
N ALA A 36 -13.11 -8.86 -13.82
CA ALA A 36 -13.71 -10.06 -13.24
C ALA A 36 -12.67 -11.07 -12.71
N THR A 37 -11.41 -10.98 -13.14
CA THR A 37 -10.31 -11.83 -12.65
C THR A 37 -9.50 -11.21 -11.50
N LEU A 38 -9.73 -9.94 -11.16
CA LEU A 38 -9.07 -9.27 -10.05
C LEU A 38 -9.86 -9.53 -8.78
N LYS A 39 -9.34 -10.39 -7.92
CA LYS A 39 -10.00 -10.73 -6.65
C LYS A 39 -9.97 -9.54 -5.70
N ARG A 40 -11.12 -8.86 -5.57
CA ARG A 40 -11.29 -7.76 -4.60
C ARG A 40 -11.35 -8.26 -3.17
N ASN A 41 -10.99 -7.40 -2.24
CA ASN A 41 -11.06 -7.64 -0.79
C ASN A 41 -12.33 -6.97 -0.23
N ASP A 42 -13.50 -7.43 -0.69
CA ASP A 42 -14.82 -6.86 -0.39
C ASP A 42 -15.68 -7.78 0.51
N GLY A 43 -15.19 -8.97 0.90
CA GLY A 43 -15.84 -9.84 1.87
C GLY A 43 -15.66 -9.36 3.32
N TYR A 44 -15.89 -10.26 4.27
CA TYR A 44 -15.55 -9.97 5.66
C TYR A 44 -14.06 -9.76 5.82
N ILE A 45 -13.70 -8.67 6.46
CA ILE A 45 -12.31 -8.31 6.75
C ILE A 45 -12.15 -8.02 8.25
N CYS A 46 -10.95 -8.24 8.76
CA CYS A 46 -10.60 -7.77 10.10
C CYS A 46 -10.63 -6.24 10.13
N ASP A 47 -11.40 -5.65 11.06
CA ASP A 47 -11.55 -4.19 11.12
C ASP A 47 -10.25 -3.47 11.39
N HIS A 48 -9.34 -4.10 12.11
CA HIS A 48 -8.03 -3.51 12.38
C HIS A 48 -7.06 -3.63 11.18
N CYS A 49 -6.75 -4.85 10.70
CA CYS A 49 -5.68 -5.03 9.69
C CYS A 49 -6.17 -5.22 8.24
N GLY A 50 -7.48 -5.26 7.99
CA GLY A 50 -8.05 -5.42 6.65
C GLY A 50 -7.78 -6.80 6.01
N SER A 51 -7.24 -7.79 6.74
CA SER A 51 -7.07 -9.14 6.21
C SER A 51 -8.43 -9.81 6.01
N PRO A 52 -8.63 -10.58 4.92
CA PRO A 52 -9.88 -11.31 4.72
C PRO A 52 -10.08 -12.34 5.83
N VAL A 53 -11.30 -12.43 6.32
CA VAL A 53 -11.74 -13.34 7.38
C VAL A 53 -13.02 -14.07 6.98
N GLY A 54 -13.43 -15.10 7.74
CA GLY A 54 -14.63 -15.89 7.43
C GLY A 54 -15.91 -15.29 8.00
N TYR A 55 -15.83 -14.36 8.96
CA TYR A 55 -16.94 -13.70 9.62
C TYR A 55 -16.53 -12.30 10.12
N PRO A 56 -17.48 -11.41 10.43
CA PRO A 56 -17.17 -10.08 10.94
C PRO A 56 -16.37 -10.17 12.25
N THR A 57 -15.26 -9.48 12.35
CA THR A 57 -14.44 -9.43 13.56
C THR A 57 -13.61 -8.15 13.62
N GLU A 58 -13.56 -7.55 14.80
CA GLU A 58 -12.72 -6.39 15.06
C GLU A 58 -11.23 -6.76 14.96
N TYR A 59 -10.84 -7.90 15.54
CA TYR A 59 -9.46 -8.40 15.53
C TYR A 59 -9.40 -9.86 15.09
N CYS A 60 -8.71 -10.13 13.99
CA CYS A 60 -8.37 -11.51 13.62
C CYS A 60 -7.29 -12.08 14.54
N ASP A 61 -7.08 -13.42 14.52
CA ASP A 61 -6.08 -14.11 15.36
C ASP A 61 -4.68 -13.45 15.28
N SER A 62 -4.33 -12.93 14.11
CA SER A 62 -3.04 -12.23 13.92
C SER A 62 -2.98 -10.85 14.57
N CYS A 63 -4.10 -10.24 14.93
CA CYS A 63 -4.18 -8.93 15.58
C CYS A 63 -4.47 -9.04 17.07
N ARG A 64 -5.27 -10.04 17.48
CA ARG A 64 -5.73 -10.21 18.88
C ARG A 64 -4.59 -10.33 19.89
N ASP A 65 -3.53 -11.04 19.52
CA ASP A 65 -2.42 -11.32 20.43
C ASP A 65 -1.25 -10.34 20.27
N LYS A 66 -1.43 -9.21 19.58
CA LYS A 66 -0.31 -8.33 19.21
C LYS A 66 -0.69 -6.87 19.29
N ASN A 67 0.13 -6.10 20.01
CA ASN A 67 0.15 -4.65 19.89
C ASN A 67 0.64 -4.29 18.48
N VAL A 68 -0.25 -3.78 17.65
CA VAL A 68 0.03 -3.26 16.33
C VAL A 68 -0.03 -1.74 16.41
N ASP A 69 0.96 -1.06 15.86
CA ASP A 69 1.13 0.39 16.05
C ASP A 69 0.34 1.24 15.03
N PHE A 70 -0.12 0.68 13.92
CA PHE A 70 -1.07 1.39 13.05
C PHE A 70 -2.50 1.25 13.59
N ASP A 71 -3.33 2.27 13.42
CA ASP A 71 -4.69 2.30 13.94
C ASP A 71 -5.60 1.38 13.11
N TYR A 72 -5.51 1.42 11.79
CA TYR A 72 -6.21 0.47 10.90
C TYR A 72 -5.54 0.36 9.53
N ALA A 73 -5.86 -0.73 8.81
CA ALA A 73 -5.35 -0.95 7.46
C ALA A 73 -6.44 -1.48 6.52
N ARG A 74 -6.39 -1.08 5.24
CA ARG A 74 -7.26 -1.58 4.18
C ARG A 74 -6.46 -1.89 2.94
N SER A 75 -6.98 -2.82 2.15
CA SER A 75 -6.39 -3.21 0.86
C SER A 75 -7.51 -3.41 -0.15
N GLU A 76 -7.28 -3.01 -1.39
CA GLU A 76 -8.30 -3.15 -2.44
C GLU A 76 -8.45 -4.59 -2.90
N PHE A 77 -7.33 -5.31 -3.07
CA PHE A 77 -7.32 -6.65 -3.64
C PHE A 77 -6.75 -7.70 -2.70
N ILE A 78 -7.08 -8.97 -3.00
CA ILE A 78 -6.35 -10.13 -2.48
C ILE A 78 -5.13 -10.39 -3.38
N TYR A 79 -3.94 -10.57 -2.78
CA TYR A 79 -2.68 -10.82 -3.48
C TYR A 79 -2.61 -12.22 -4.09
N THR A 80 -3.35 -12.44 -5.18
CA THR A 80 -3.43 -13.72 -5.91
C THR A 80 -3.62 -13.49 -7.42
N GLY A 81 -3.49 -14.52 -8.24
CA GLY A 81 -3.80 -14.51 -9.67
C GLY A 81 -3.22 -13.30 -10.40
N ASN A 82 -4.07 -12.60 -11.16
CA ASN A 82 -3.72 -11.45 -11.97
C ASN A 82 -3.32 -10.22 -11.15
N VAL A 83 -3.82 -10.05 -9.92
CA VAL A 83 -3.34 -8.99 -9.01
C VAL A 83 -1.86 -9.17 -8.70
N LYS A 84 -1.44 -10.41 -8.37
CA LYS A 84 -0.04 -10.75 -8.14
C LYS A 84 0.82 -10.49 -9.39
N LYS A 85 0.30 -10.81 -10.58
CA LYS A 85 0.97 -10.54 -11.86
C LYS A 85 1.20 -9.04 -12.06
N LEU A 86 0.16 -8.20 -11.92
CA LEU A 86 0.25 -6.74 -12.08
C LEU A 86 1.28 -6.12 -11.14
N ILE A 87 1.24 -6.49 -9.85
CA ILE A 87 2.17 -5.97 -8.85
C ILE A 87 3.62 -6.43 -9.14
N ARG A 88 3.81 -7.64 -9.63
CA ARG A 88 5.14 -8.12 -10.05
C ARG A 88 5.64 -7.39 -11.29
N ASP A 89 4.79 -7.19 -12.28
CA ASP A 89 5.10 -6.46 -13.51
C ASP A 89 5.49 -5.01 -13.17
N MET A 90 4.72 -4.33 -12.30
CA MET A 90 5.09 -3.02 -11.75
C MET A 90 6.46 -3.03 -11.07
N LYS A 91 6.83 -4.09 -10.34
CA LYS A 91 8.08 -4.16 -9.58
C LYS A 91 9.31 -4.51 -10.41
N PHE A 92 9.17 -5.31 -11.46
CA PHE A 92 10.30 -6.02 -12.08
C PHE A 92 10.34 -5.97 -13.61
N SER A 93 9.29 -5.47 -14.26
CA SER A 93 9.19 -5.48 -15.74
C SER A 93 9.20 -4.08 -16.35
N SER A 94 9.80 -3.09 -15.68
CA SER A 94 9.85 -1.67 -16.10
C SER A 94 8.48 -1.04 -16.40
N LYS A 95 7.39 -1.65 -15.90
CA LYS A 95 6.02 -1.18 -16.08
C LYS A 95 5.59 -0.26 -14.93
N ALA A 96 6.39 0.76 -14.65
CA ALA A 96 6.11 1.73 -13.59
C ALA A 96 4.74 2.42 -13.73
N TYR A 97 4.24 2.54 -14.97
CA TYR A 97 2.92 3.12 -15.26
C TYR A 97 1.75 2.37 -14.60
N LEU A 98 1.92 1.07 -14.31
CA LEU A 98 0.91 0.29 -13.58
C LEU A 98 0.68 0.83 -12.16
N ALA A 99 1.60 1.61 -11.62
CA ALA A 99 1.41 2.25 -10.31
C ALA A 99 0.24 3.24 -10.34
N ASP A 100 0.07 4.01 -11.41
CA ASP A 100 -1.06 4.93 -11.54
C ASP A 100 -2.40 4.17 -11.54
N CYS A 101 -2.49 3.09 -12.35
CA CYS A 101 -3.69 2.25 -12.44
C CYS A 101 -4.05 1.59 -11.10
N LEU A 102 -3.05 1.02 -10.43
CA LEU A 102 -3.24 0.34 -9.13
C LEU A 102 -3.53 1.33 -8.00
N ALA A 103 -2.98 2.54 -8.07
CA ALA A 103 -3.27 3.61 -7.13
C ALA A 103 -4.70 4.14 -7.26
N GLU A 104 -5.23 4.23 -8.49
CA GLU A 104 -6.63 4.61 -8.74
C GLU A 104 -7.59 3.60 -8.08
N GLU A 105 -7.35 2.30 -8.27
CA GLU A 105 -8.15 1.25 -7.61
C GLU A 105 -8.04 1.31 -6.07
N ALA A 106 -6.82 1.52 -5.54
CA ALA A 106 -6.64 1.66 -4.10
C ALA A 106 -7.30 2.95 -3.57
N PHE A 107 -7.34 4.02 -4.34
CA PHE A 107 -8.00 5.26 -3.97
C PHE A 107 -9.53 5.09 -3.87
N GLU A 108 -10.15 4.28 -4.74
CA GLU A 108 -11.55 3.90 -4.57
C GLU A 108 -11.81 3.22 -3.21
N LYS A 109 -10.88 2.38 -2.73
CA LYS A 109 -10.96 1.80 -1.38
C LYS A 109 -10.82 2.86 -0.29
N PHE A 110 -9.93 3.83 -0.47
CA PHE A 110 -9.76 4.96 0.43
C PHE A 110 -11.09 5.72 0.61
N LEU A 111 -11.77 6.05 -0.50
CA LEU A 111 -13.05 6.74 -0.47
C LEU A 111 -14.15 5.90 0.21
N ARG A 112 -14.30 4.63 -0.20
CA ARG A 112 -15.33 3.73 0.35
C ARG A 112 -15.19 3.47 1.84
N CYS A 113 -13.97 3.50 2.37
CA CYS A 113 -13.70 3.26 3.80
C CYS A 113 -13.69 4.55 4.63
N GLY A 114 -13.94 5.72 4.04
CA GLY A 114 -14.02 7.00 4.76
C GLY A 114 -12.70 7.40 5.42
N TYR A 115 -11.55 7.07 4.81
CA TYR A 115 -10.25 7.45 5.34
C TYR A 115 -10.15 8.96 5.56
N GLN A 116 -9.56 9.32 6.71
CA GLN A 116 -9.20 10.68 7.03
C GLN A 116 -7.68 10.78 7.17
N ALA A 117 -7.05 11.64 6.41
CA ALA A 117 -5.60 11.83 6.45
C ALA A 117 -5.24 13.30 6.20
N ASP A 118 -4.12 13.74 6.77
CA ASP A 118 -3.60 15.09 6.58
C ASP A 118 -2.31 15.07 5.73
N ILE A 119 -1.68 13.89 5.61
CA ILE A 119 -0.48 13.68 4.80
C ILE A 119 -0.40 12.21 4.35
N VAL A 120 0.05 12.00 3.11
CA VAL A 120 0.33 10.66 2.57
C VAL A 120 1.83 10.41 2.60
N VAL A 121 2.24 9.27 3.13
CA VAL A 121 3.63 8.80 3.12
C VAL A 121 3.71 7.41 2.49
N TYR A 122 4.90 6.94 2.18
CA TYR A 122 5.12 5.62 1.62
C TYR A 122 6.21 4.86 2.38
N VAL A 123 6.24 3.54 2.23
CA VAL A 123 7.31 2.72 2.79
C VAL A 123 8.61 2.99 2.01
N PRO A 124 9.64 3.61 2.64
CA PRO A 124 10.88 3.90 1.94
C PRO A 124 11.67 2.61 1.66
N MET A 125 12.40 2.63 0.56
CA MET A 125 13.36 1.60 0.19
C MET A 125 14.79 2.01 0.60
N THR A 126 15.69 1.03 0.72
CA THR A 126 17.11 1.35 0.83
C THR A 126 17.63 1.92 -0.50
N LYS A 127 18.60 2.84 -0.44
CA LYS A 127 19.19 3.47 -1.64
C LYS A 127 19.73 2.43 -2.65
N SER A 128 20.28 1.32 -2.16
CA SER A 128 20.80 0.25 -3.01
C SER A 128 19.68 -0.44 -3.80
N ARG A 129 18.53 -0.70 -3.16
CA ARG A 129 17.37 -1.32 -3.83
C ARG A 129 16.72 -0.37 -4.82
N GLU A 130 16.59 0.91 -4.47
CA GLU A 130 16.02 1.91 -5.35
C GLU A 130 16.86 2.09 -6.60
N ARG A 131 18.19 2.17 -6.45
CA ARG A 131 19.13 2.19 -7.61
C ARG A 131 18.99 0.95 -8.50
N LYS A 132 18.89 -0.25 -7.92
CA LYS A 132 18.74 -1.50 -8.69
C LYS A 132 17.41 -1.57 -9.44
N ARG A 133 16.34 -1.00 -8.89
CA ARG A 133 14.98 -1.05 -9.47
C ARG A 133 14.68 0.16 -10.36
N GLY A 134 15.39 1.29 -10.17
CA GLY A 134 15.16 2.55 -10.84
C GLY A 134 14.11 3.45 -10.17
N TYR A 135 13.25 2.89 -9.30
CA TYR A 135 12.20 3.64 -8.59
C TYR A 135 11.72 2.92 -7.33
N ASN A 136 11.06 3.67 -6.45
CA ASN A 136 10.29 3.12 -5.33
C ASN A 136 8.80 3.02 -5.73
N GLN A 137 8.27 1.80 -5.83
CA GLN A 137 6.88 1.57 -6.21
C GLN A 137 5.88 2.17 -5.20
N GLY A 138 6.21 2.12 -3.89
CA GLY A 138 5.39 2.75 -2.85
C GLY A 138 5.29 4.27 -3.05
N ARG A 139 6.39 4.93 -3.45
CA ARG A 139 6.42 6.35 -3.79
C ARG A 139 5.53 6.68 -4.99
N LEU A 140 5.55 5.86 -6.04
CA LEU A 140 4.70 6.06 -7.22
C LEU A 140 3.21 5.95 -6.86
N LEU A 141 2.84 4.91 -6.10
CA LEU A 141 1.48 4.70 -5.61
C LEU A 141 1.04 5.88 -4.72
N ALA A 142 1.84 6.23 -3.72
CA ALA A 142 1.54 7.31 -2.79
C ALA A 142 1.39 8.66 -3.48
N ARG A 143 2.23 8.96 -4.48
CA ARG A 143 2.14 10.20 -5.25
C ARG A 143 0.81 10.31 -5.99
N ARG A 144 0.34 9.22 -6.62
CA ARG A 144 -0.94 9.22 -7.32
C ARG A 144 -2.11 9.32 -6.33
N ILE A 145 -2.09 8.60 -5.22
CA ILE A 145 -3.12 8.67 -4.17
C ILE A 145 -3.16 10.07 -3.55
N ALA A 146 -2.02 10.67 -3.21
CA ALA A 146 -1.95 12.02 -2.67
C ALA A 146 -2.55 13.05 -3.64
N TYR A 147 -2.24 12.93 -4.94
CA TYR A 147 -2.81 13.77 -5.98
C TYR A 147 -4.34 13.63 -6.07
N LEU A 148 -4.86 12.41 -6.09
CA LEU A 148 -6.30 12.13 -6.18
C LEU A 148 -7.06 12.59 -4.92
N ALA A 149 -6.43 12.47 -3.75
CA ALA A 149 -6.99 12.88 -2.47
C ALA A 149 -6.86 14.40 -2.20
N GLY A 150 -6.09 15.13 -2.99
CA GLY A 150 -5.77 16.54 -2.71
C GLY A 150 -4.91 16.72 -1.45
N LEU A 151 -4.11 15.72 -1.08
CA LEU A 151 -3.29 15.70 0.13
C LEU A 151 -1.80 15.92 -0.18
N PRO A 152 -1.02 16.50 0.75
CA PRO A 152 0.42 16.60 0.60
C PRO A 152 1.07 15.21 0.60
N LEU A 153 2.07 15.01 -0.26
CA LEU A 153 2.96 13.86 -0.22
C LEU A 153 4.17 14.15 0.67
N GLY A 154 4.37 13.34 1.68
CA GLY A 154 5.56 13.39 2.54
C GLY A 154 6.77 12.73 1.86
N ASP A 155 7.26 13.36 0.78
CA ASP A 155 8.39 12.85 0.01
C ASP A 155 9.70 13.21 0.71
N GLY A 156 10.53 12.20 0.98
CA GLY A 156 11.83 12.39 1.63
C GLY A 156 11.81 12.64 3.13
N ILE A 157 10.64 12.72 3.77
CA ILE A 157 10.52 12.94 5.23
C ILE A 157 10.79 11.69 6.06
N ILE A 158 10.85 10.52 5.42
CA ILE A 158 11.16 9.24 6.05
C ILE A 158 12.27 8.55 5.25
N SER A 159 13.29 8.09 5.95
CA SER A 159 14.37 7.32 5.37
C SER A 159 14.44 5.90 5.95
N LYS A 160 15.04 4.98 5.16
CA LYS A 160 15.33 3.62 5.58
C LYS A 160 16.82 3.40 5.64
N LYS A 161 17.31 2.93 6.79
CA LYS A 161 18.72 2.59 6.98
C LYS A 161 19.09 1.32 6.20
N ASP A 162 20.30 1.28 5.67
CA ASP A 162 20.89 0.07 5.10
C ASP A 162 21.28 -0.93 6.21
N GLY A 163 21.45 -2.21 5.86
CA GLY A 163 21.89 -3.26 6.80
C GLY A 163 20.77 -4.13 7.37
N PHE A 164 19.50 -3.77 7.18
CA PHE A 164 18.38 -4.60 7.60
C PHE A 164 18.01 -5.59 6.47
N ALA A 165 18.61 -6.80 6.53
CA ALA A 165 18.39 -7.82 5.50
C ALA A 165 16.98 -8.42 5.58
N ARG A 166 16.38 -8.60 4.38
CA ARG A 166 15.16 -9.38 4.24
C ARG A 166 15.53 -10.85 4.27
N GLN A 167 15.48 -11.51 5.42
CA GLN A 167 15.66 -12.95 5.50
C GLN A 167 14.33 -13.65 5.12
N VAL A 168 14.42 -14.63 4.23
CA VAL A 168 13.30 -15.49 3.85
C VAL A 168 13.07 -16.50 4.98
N GLY A 169 11.80 -16.79 5.31
CA GLY A 169 11.47 -17.81 6.32
C GLY A 169 11.19 -17.31 7.74
N LEU A 170 11.42 -16.03 8.04
CA LEU A 170 11.20 -15.49 9.39
C LEU A 170 9.71 -15.39 9.76
N THR A 171 9.39 -15.64 11.02
CA THR A 171 8.10 -15.32 11.64
C THR A 171 7.83 -13.81 11.64
N ARG A 172 6.58 -13.39 11.92
CA ARG A 172 6.24 -11.96 12.02
C ARG A 172 7.03 -11.26 13.13
N ALA A 173 7.19 -11.91 14.29
CA ALA A 173 7.93 -11.35 15.43
C ALA A 173 9.41 -11.13 15.11
N GLU A 174 10.05 -12.09 14.44
CA GLU A 174 11.44 -11.95 13.98
C GLU A 174 11.57 -10.86 12.92
N ARG A 175 10.62 -10.77 11.97
CA ARG A 175 10.60 -9.68 10.98
C ARG A 175 10.44 -8.32 11.63
N ARG A 176 9.60 -8.19 12.68
CA ARG A 176 9.45 -6.94 13.42
C ARG A 176 10.76 -6.56 14.09
N ARG A 177 11.38 -7.48 14.89
CA ARG A 177 12.68 -7.25 15.54
C ARG A 177 13.77 -6.85 14.55
N ASN A 178 13.85 -7.53 13.41
CA ASN A 178 14.83 -7.21 12.36
C ASN A 178 14.59 -5.87 11.66
N LEU A 179 13.40 -5.29 11.79
CA LEU A 179 13.06 -4.00 11.22
C LEU A 179 13.07 -2.86 12.25
N GLU A 180 13.13 -3.17 13.54
CA GLU A 180 13.21 -2.17 14.60
C GLU A 180 14.43 -1.26 14.39
N GLY A 181 14.17 0.08 14.36
CA GLY A 181 15.21 1.06 14.07
C GLY A 181 15.60 1.19 12.59
N SER A 182 14.96 0.42 11.68
CA SER A 182 15.25 0.50 10.24
C SER A 182 14.72 1.78 9.59
N PHE A 183 13.70 2.42 10.18
CA PHE A 183 13.14 3.66 9.69
C PHE A 183 13.55 4.84 10.57
N ARG A 184 13.65 6.01 9.97
CA ARG A 184 13.88 7.28 10.64
C ARG A 184 12.96 8.34 10.04
N VAL A 185 12.31 9.12 10.89
CA VAL A 185 11.60 10.34 10.47
C VAL A 185 12.63 11.48 10.47
N ASP A 186 12.87 12.02 9.28
CA ASP A 186 13.87 13.07 9.05
C ASP A 186 13.26 14.46 9.30
N ASP A 187 11.94 14.62 9.06
CA ASP A 187 11.17 15.84 9.38
C ASP A 187 10.01 15.50 10.33
N LYS A 188 10.22 15.72 11.63
CA LYS A 188 9.20 15.46 12.64
C LYS A 188 8.07 16.50 12.61
N GLN A 189 8.33 17.74 12.18
CA GLN A 189 7.32 18.78 12.13
C GLN A 189 6.24 18.47 11.10
N ALA A 190 6.63 17.84 9.99
CA ALA A 190 5.69 17.36 8.97
C ALA A 190 4.75 16.24 9.47
N ILE A 191 5.05 15.60 10.60
CA ILE A 191 4.29 14.44 11.13
C ILE A 191 3.53 14.79 12.41
N ASN A 192 4.09 15.66 13.25
CA ASN A 192 3.56 15.95 14.59
C ASN A 192 2.10 16.44 14.55
N GLY A 193 1.24 15.79 15.31
CA GLY A 193 -0.19 16.08 15.42
C GLY A 193 -1.03 15.69 14.20
N ARG A 194 -0.45 15.07 13.15
CA ARG A 194 -1.16 14.75 11.91
C ARG A 194 -1.67 13.31 11.86
N ARG A 195 -2.76 13.12 11.11
CA ARG A 195 -3.23 11.81 10.65
C ARG A 195 -2.43 11.42 9.42
N VAL A 196 -1.65 10.36 9.53
CA VAL A 196 -0.70 9.93 8.50
C VAL A 196 -1.23 8.69 7.79
N LEU A 197 -1.34 8.75 6.45
CA LEU A 197 -1.67 7.61 5.61
C LEU A 197 -0.38 6.98 5.07
N ILE A 198 -0.07 5.74 5.48
CA ILE A 198 1.01 4.94 4.88
C ILE A 198 0.48 4.22 3.64
N VAL A 199 1.14 4.38 2.51
CA VAL A 199 0.84 3.65 1.26
C VAL A 199 1.95 2.63 0.96
N ASP A 200 1.55 1.38 0.63
CA ASP A 200 2.46 0.34 0.13
C ASP A 200 1.74 -0.53 -0.93
N ASP A 201 2.49 -1.38 -1.60
CA ASP A 201 1.93 -2.25 -2.66
C ASP A 201 1.23 -3.49 -2.09
N VAL A 202 1.85 -4.23 -1.16
CA VAL A 202 1.31 -5.48 -0.61
C VAL A 202 1.55 -5.58 0.89
N MET A 203 0.47 -5.71 1.63
CA MET A 203 0.55 -6.09 3.03
C MET A 203 0.57 -7.62 3.18
N THR A 204 1.72 -8.17 3.54
CA THR A 204 1.87 -9.60 3.84
C THR A 204 1.62 -9.90 5.32
N THR A 205 2.64 -9.79 6.16
CA THR A 205 2.52 -9.92 7.62
C THR A 205 2.16 -8.61 8.32
N GLY A 206 2.24 -7.48 7.61
CA GLY A 206 2.07 -6.15 8.16
C GLY A 206 3.29 -5.63 8.94
N SER A 207 4.34 -6.45 9.16
CA SER A 207 5.49 -6.06 10.02
C SER A 207 6.20 -4.80 9.54
N THR A 208 6.28 -4.56 8.23
CA THR A 208 6.95 -3.37 7.67
C THR A 208 6.19 -2.10 7.99
N VAL A 209 4.88 -2.11 7.72
CA VAL A 209 4.01 -0.94 7.97
C VAL A 209 3.84 -0.71 9.47
N ASP A 210 3.85 -1.77 10.28
CA ASP A 210 3.76 -1.74 11.72
C ASP A 210 4.99 -1.04 12.36
N VAL A 211 6.22 -1.42 11.96
CA VAL A 211 7.44 -0.74 12.44
C VAL A 211 7.52 0.70 11.96
N LEU A 212 7.05 0.98 10.74
CA LEU A 212 6.96 2.36 10.25
C LEU A 212 5.94 3.16 11.05
N ALA A 213 4.76 2.58 11.36
CA ALA A 213 3.74 3.21 12.18
C ALA A 213 4.25 3.53 13.59
N ALA A 214 4.95 2.58 14.24
CA ALA A 214 5.62 2.83 15.52
C ALA A 214 6.59 4.02 15.45
N THR A 215 7.33 4.13 14.35
CA THR A 215 8.28 5.23 14.13
C THR A 215 7.57 6.57 13.96
N LEU A 216 6.44 6.59 13.23
CA LEU A 216 5.61 7.78 13.04
C LEU A 216 4.89 8.21 14.33
N LYS A 217 4.34 7.25 15.09
CA LYS A 217 3.75 7.53 16.41
C LYS A 217 4.78 8.14 17.37
N LYS A 218 6.01 7.61 17.40
CA LYS A 218 7.13 8.17 18.17
C LYS A 218 7.53 9.59 17.70
N ALA A 219 7.26 9.93 16.44
CA ALA A 219 7.48 11.28 15.90
C ALA A 219 6.30 12.23 16.16
N GLY A 220 5.24 11.78 16.85
CA GLY A 220 4.09 12.58 17.23
C GLY A 220 2.88 12.47 16.28
N ALA A 221 2.81 11.48 15.39
CA ALA A 221 1.60 11.26 14.58
C ALA A 221 0.38 11.01 15.48
N ALA A 222 -0.72 11.74 15.24
CA ALA A 222 -1.97 11.58 15.97
C ALA A 222 -2.65 10.24 15.63
N GLU A 223 -2.68 9.92 14.34
CA GLU A 223 -3.22 8.67 13.81
C GLU A 223 -2.34 8.15 12.69
N VAL A 224 -2.23 6.83 12.56
CA VAL A 224 -1.50 6.18 11.46
C VAL A 224 -2.38 5.12 10.84
N SER A 225 -2.87 5.38 9.65
CA SER A 225 -3.63 4.43 8.83
C SER A 225 -2.79 3.87 7.69
N VAL A 226 -3.20 2.71 7.15
CA VAL A 226 -2.47 2.02 6.08
C VAL A 226 -3.40 1.70 4.92
N LEU A 227 -2.98 2.06 3.71
CA LEU A 227 -3.64 1.68 2.47
C LEU A 227 -2.67 0.90 1.58
N THR A 228 -3.05 -0.30 1.17
CA THR A 228 -2.25 -1.08 0.23
C THR A 228 -3.07 -1.52 -0.99
N VAL A 229 -2.39 -1.76 -2.10
CA VAL A 229 -3.05 -2.29 -3.29
C VAL A 229 -3.60 -3.68 -3.01
N ALA A 230 -2.84 -4.54 -2.32
CA ALA A 230 -3.28 -5.89 -2.02
C ALA A 230 -2.84 -6.39 -0.64
N VAL A 231 -3.60 -7.35 -0.11
CA VAL A 231 -3.29 -8.11 1.11
C VAL A 231 -3.15 -9.59 0.81
N THR A 232 -2.22 -10.26 1.48
CA THR A 232 -2.11 -11.73 1.42
C THR A 232 -3.15 -12.36 2.34
N ALA A 233 -4.04 -13.19 1.78
CA ALA A 233 -4.91 -14.03 2.58
C ALA A 233 -4.06 -14.96 3.46
N ARG A 234 -4.32 -14.97 4.76
CA ARG A 234 -3.61 -15.82 5.72
C ARG A 234 -4.45 -17.04 6.04
N LYS A 235 -3.78 -18.18 6.19
CA LYS A 235 -4.40 -19.36 6.80
C LYS A 235 -4.42 -19.14 8.31
N CYS A 236 -5.54 -18.73 8.86
CA CYS A 236 -5.79 -18.69 10.29
C CYS A 236 -7.19 -19.29 10.55
N GLY A 237 -7.49 -19.69 11.76
CA GLY A 237 -8.78 -20.31 12.11
C GLY A 237 -9.98 -19.41 11.80
N THR A 238 -9.77 -18.09 11.85
CA THR A 238 -10.75 -17.04 11.52
C THR A 238 -10.71 -16.55 10.08
N CYS A 239 -9.67 -16.97 9.28
CA CYS A 239 -9.54 -16.53 7.90
C CYS A 239 -10.33 -17.45 6.95
N ALA A 240 -11.01 -16.88 5.96
CA ALA A 240 -11.68 -17.64 4.90
C ALA A 240 -10.66 -18.53 4.16
N LYS A 241 -11.06 -19.79 3.93
CA LYS A 241 -10.30 -20.74 3.09
C LYS A 241 -10.32 -20.33 1.63
#